data_145c269b6075da57b4e8f5b79ace0e6e
#
_entry.id   145c269b6075da57b4e8f5b79ace0e6e
#
_cell.length_a   1.000
_cell.length_b   1.000
_cell.length_c   1.000
_cell.angle_alpha   90.00
_cell.angle_beta   90.00
_cell.angle_gamma   90.00
#
_symmetry.space_group_name_H-M   'P 1'
#
loop_
_entity.id
_entity.type
_entity.pdbx_description
1 polymer ?
#
loop_
_entity_poly.entity_id
_entity_poly.type
_entity_poly.pdbx_seq_one_letter_code
_entity_poly.pdbx_strand_id
1 'polypeptide(L)'
;MRENRDVSAHNIRVDVSGGASTLLGLLLEGTRAGSGVDDFLADLASLAAAELSHPGSEVSCGITVHRRKQVSLDAGSTSEGSVSTLRIPIVLDDDSSAVVNFYSPRTEAFSNDDVEHAQQFAVEASRALLLALRFSQLSDSRDDLAAAMQSRTIIDIAIGAIMAQNRCGREAAFKILRNTSNNRNMKIRDVAAAVVASIAGDTDMTARFEE
;
A
#
# COMPACT_ATOMS: atom_id res chain seq x y z
N MET A 1 10.13 20.94 28.02
CA MET A 1 11.08 21.07 26.91
C MET A 1 11.11 19.72 26.22
N ARG A 2 10.73 19.62 24.94
CA ARG A 2 10.71 18.31 24.23
C ARG A 2 12.13 17.93 23.87
N GLU A 3 12.60 16.79 24.35
CA GLU A 3 13.90 16.25 23.98
C GLU A 3 13.76 15.45 22.69
N ASN A 4 14.47 15.86 21.66
CA ASN A 4 14.49 15.22 20.36
C ASN A 4 15.93 14.77 20.08
N ARG A 5 16.16 13.46 20.05
CA ARG A 5 17.45 12.86 19.65
C ARG A 5 17.37 12.34 18.23
N ASP A 6 18.07 12.99 17.31
CA ASP A 6 18.29 12.51 15.95
C ASP A 6 19.62 11.73 15.89
N VAL A 7 19.53 10.45 15.57
CA VAL A 7 20.72 9.58 15.44
C VAL A 7 21.02 9.37 13.95
N SER A 8 22.16 9.91 13.51
CA SER A 8 22.66 9.70 12.14
C SER A 8 23.04 8.24 11.89
N ALA A 9 22.67 7.74 10.74
CA ALA A 9 22.97 6.37 10.32
C ALA A 9 24.49 6.11 10.28
N HIS A 10 24.99 5.33 11.25
CA HIS A 10 26.33 4.75 11.20
C HIS A 10 26.20 3.30 10.72
N ASN A 11 27.07 2.90 9.80
CA ASN A 11 27.07 1.60 9.14
C ASN A 11 27.57 0.53 10.14
N ILE A 12 26.65 -0.12 10.87
CA ILE A 12 26.96 -1.19 11.82
C ILE A 12 26.62 -2.55 11.18
N ARG A 13 27.64 -3.40 11.05
CA ARG A 13 27.44 -4.83 10.78
C ARG A 13 27.15 -5.54 12.10
N VAL A 14 25.95 -6.05 12.24
CA VAL A 14 25.54 -6.85 13.40
C VAL A 14 25.10 -8.24 12.94
N ASP A 15 25.51 -9.26 13.69
CA ASP A 15 25.17 -10.68 13.49
C ASP A 15 23.77 -10.94 14.09
N VAL A 16 22.81 -11.38 13.27
CA VAL A 16 21.39 -11.35 13.61
C VAL A 16 20.76 -12.73 13.38
N SER A 17 20.55 -13.50 14.43
CA SER A 17 19.93 -14.84 14.31
C SER A 17 18.52 -15.00 14.92
N GLY A 18 17.96 -14.04 15.64
CA GLY A 18 16.70 -14.20 16.38
C GLY A 18 15.50 -13.41 15.85
N GLY A 19 15.67 -12.13 15.58
CA GLY A 19 14.60 -11.21 15.18
C GLY A 19 14.11 -11.38 13.74
N ALA A 20 14.99 -11.77 12.82
CA ALA A 20 14.66 -11.98 11.41
C ALA A 20 13.55 -13.02 11.19
N SER A 21 13.44 -14.03 12.06
CA SER A 21 12.41 -15.07 11.98
C SER A 21 11.02 -14.54 12.32
N THR A 22 10.92 -13.64 13.29
CA THR A 22 9.65 -13.03 13.73
C THR A 22 9.12 -12.05 12.68
N LEU A 23 10.00 -11.21 12.13
CA LEU A 23 9.64 -10.24 11.09
C LEU A 23 9.25 -10.92 9.77
N LEU A 24 9.91 -12.02 9.40
CA LEU A 24 9.52 -12.86 8.27
C LEU A 24 8.17 -13.55 8.52
N GLY A 25 7.88 -13.95 9.76
CA GLY A 25 6.58 -14.48 10.17
C GLY A 25 5.46 -13.49 9.93
N LEU A 26 5.63 -12.25 10.37
CA LEU A 26 4.65 -11.16 10.14
C LEU A 26 4.42 -10.90 8.65
N LEU A 27 5.47 -10.90 7.83
CA LEU A 27 5.36 -10.78 6.38
C LEU A 27 4.55 -11.89 5.75
N LEU A 28 4.78 -13.14 6.18
CA LEU A 28 4.07 -14.31 5.65
C LEU A 28 2.60 -14.35 6.08
N GLU A 29 2.29 -13.90 7.28
CA GLU A 29 0.92 -13.79 7.78
C GLU A 29 0.17 -12.67 7.06
N GLY A 30 0.76 -11.49 6.90
CA GLY A 30 0.20 -10.38 6.15
C GLY A 30 -0.08 -10.71 4.69
N THR A 31 0.84 -11.40 4.00
CA THR A 31 0.62 -11.84 2.61
C THR A 31 -0.46 -12.91 2.47
N ARG A 32 -0.68 -13.75 3.48
CA ARG A 32 -1.75 -14.77 3.48
C ARG A 32 -3.13 -14.18 3.74
N ALA A 33 -3.23 -13.15 4.56
CA ALA A 33 -4.49 -12.52 4.91
C ALA A 33 -4.99 -11.52 3.85
N GLY A 34 -4.20 -11.23 2.79
CA GLY A 34 -4.50 -10.17 1.83
C GLY A 34 -4.45 -8.78 2.46
N SER A 35 -3.82 -8.67 3.62
CA SER A 35 -3.57 -7.40 4.30
C SER A 35 -2.56 -6.57 3.51
N GLY A 36 -2.83 -5.28 3.42
CA GLY A 36 -1.98 -4.32 2.70
C GLY A 36 -0.67 -4.04 3.45
N VAL A 37 0.20 -3.25 2.82
CA VAL A 37 1.43 -2.76 3.46
C VAL A 37 1.15 -1.95 4.74
N ASP A 38 -0.02 -1.33 4.84
CA ASP A 38 -0.43 -0.53 6.00
C ASP A 38 -0.61 -1.40 7.25
N ASP A 39 -1.24 -2.58 7.11
CA ASP A 39 -1.39 -3.54 8.20
C ASP A 39 -0.03 -4.06 8.68
N PHE A 40 0.85 -4.41 7.73
CA PHE A 40 2.22 -4.80 8.05
C PHE A 40 2.99 -3.71 8.80
N LEU A 41 2.84 -2.44 8.39
CA LEU A 41 3.48 -1.32 9.09
C LEU A 41 2.93 -1.12 10.50
N ALA A 42 1.63 -1.34 10.72
CA ALA A 42 1.01 -1.26 12.04
C ALA A 42 1.52 -2.37 12.97
N ASP A 43 1.62 -3.60 12.47
CA ASP A 43 2.17 -4.73 13.20
C ASP A 43 3.65 -4.52 13.53
N LEU A 44 4.42 -4.01 12.56
CA LEU A 44 5.84 -3.68 12.75
C LEU A 44 6.02 -2.59 13.81
N ALA A 45 5.18 -1.56 13.80
CA ALA A 45 5.20 -0.50 14.82
C ALA A 45 4.85 -1.04 16.22
N SER A 46 3.88 -1.96 16.30
CA SER A 46 3.51 -2.61 17.55
C SER A 46 4.65 -3.47 18.11
N LEU A 47 5.32 -4.21 17.24
CA LEU A 47 6.49 -5.01 17.61
C LEU A 47 7.65 -4.12 18.08
N ALA A 48 7.95 -3.04 17.35
CA ALA A 48 8.97 -2.07 17.71
C ALA A 48 8.71 -1.43 19.09
N ALA A 49 7.46 -1.08 19.36
CA ALA A 49 7.07 -0.54 20.67
C ALA A 49 7.32 -1.56 21.81
N ALA A 50 7.00 -2.85 21.56
CA ALA A 50 7.19 -3.91 22.54
C ALA A 50 8.67 -4.16 22.87
N GLU A 51 9.57 -4.06 21.87
CA GLU A 51 11.02 -4.24 22.06
C GLU A 51 11.64 -3.22 23.02
N LEU A 52 11.13 -1.98 23.05
CA LEU A 52 11.63 -0.92 23.92
C LEU A 52 10.77 -0.69 25.17
N SER A 53 9.68 -1.42 25.33
CA SER A 53 8.82 -1.32 26.51
C SER A 53 9.35 -2.15 27.67
N HIS A 54 9.50 -1.52 28.82
CA HIS A 54 9.91 -2.17 30.07
C HIS A 54 8.86 -1.99 31.16
N PRO A 55 8.84 -2.81 32.21
CA PRO A 55 7.92 -2.61 33.33
C PRO A 55 7.99 -1.18 33.89
N GLY A 56 6.91 -0.43 33.77
CA GLY A 56 6.80 0.97 34.19
C GLY A 56 7.29 2.02 33.18
N SER A 57 7.64 1.59 31.95
CA SER A 57 8.01 2.50 30.86
C SER A 57 7.24 2.11 29.61
N GLU A 58 6.06 2.70 29.40
CA GLU A 58 5.32 2.54 28.17
C GLU A 58 5.98 3.33 27.04
N VAL A 59 6.27 2.62 25.95
CA VAL A 59 6.78 3.20 24.71
C VAL A 59 5.76 2.94 23.63
N SER A 60 5.39 3.96 22.87
CA SER A 60 4.63 3.82 21.65
C SER A 60 5.52 4.07 20.45
N CYS A 61 5.16 3.48 19.30
CA CYS A 61 5.96 3.58 18.07
C CYS A 61 5.10 3.97 16.89
N GLY A 62 5.66 4.82 16.02
CA GLY A 62 5.11 5.14 14.71
C GLY A 62 6.18 4.98 13.65
N ILE A 63 5.78 4.46 12.48
CA ILE A 63 6.65 4.28 11.32
C ILE A 63 6.14 5.13 10.18
N THR A 64 7.00 5.98 9.63
CA THR A 64 6.74 6.77 8.43
C THR A 64 7.62 6.28 7.30
N VAL A 65 7.00 5.93 6.16
CA VAL A 65 7.69 5.50 4.95
C VAL A 65 7.54 6.57 3.88
N HIS A 66 8.67 7.06 3.39
CA HIS A 66 8.73 8.01 2.28
C HIS A 66 9.12 7.26 0.99
N ARG A 67 8.30 7.42 -0.05
CA ARG A 67 8.55 6.88 -1.38
C ARG A 67 8.59 7.99 -2.41
N ARG A 68 9.55 7.93 -3.31
CA ARG A 68 9.68 8.93 -4.37
C ARG A 68 8.43 8.95 -5.25
N LYS A 69 7.83 10.14 -5.42
CA LYS A 69 6.61 10.37 -6.22
C LYS A 69 5.33 9.68 -5.73
N GLN A 70 5.30 9.20 -4.48
CA GLN A 70 4.11 8.62 -3.87
C GLN A 70 3.79 9.33 -2.56
N VAL A 71 2.57 9.14 -2.08
CA VAL A 71 2.17 9.62 -0.75
C VAL A 71 2.94 8.83 0.31
N SER A 72 3.39 9.51 1.36
CA SER A 72 4.01 8.84 2.51
C SER A 72 3.00 7.92 3.18
N LEU A 73 3.49 6.78 3.66
CA LEU A 73 2.71 5.85 4.47
C LEU A 73 3.07 6.09 5.94
N ASP A 74 2.06 6.22 6.77
CA ASP A 74 2.22 6.42 8.21
C ASP A 74 1.41 5.35 8.95
N ALA A 75 2.03 4.67 9.91
CA ALA A 75 1.36 3.67 10.73
C ALA A 75 1.82 3.75 12.19
N GLY A 76 0.98 3.29 13.10
CA GLY A 76 1.25 3.28 14.53
C GLY A 76 0.88 4.59 15.24
N SER A 77 1.58 4.87 16.32
CA SER A 77 1.30 6.01 17.21
C SER A 77 1.90 7.31 16.71
N THR A 78 1.29 8.42 17.15
CA THR A 78 1.78 9.78 16.90
C THR A 78 2.50 10.33 18.14
N SER A 79 3.14 11.49 18.00
CA SER A 79 3.83 12.18 19.10
C SER A 79 2.90 12.84 20.13
N GLU A 80 1.59 12.64 20.02
CA GLU A 80 0.61 13.28 20.90
C GLU A 80 0.78 12.80 22.35
N GLY A 81 0.93 13.74 23.28
CA GLY A 81 1.18 13.44 24.69
C GLY A 81 2.60 12.95 25.04
N SER A 82 3.51 12.81 24.08
CA SER A 82 4.88 12.38 24.34
C SER A 82 5.76 13.55 24.81
N VAL A 83 6.70 13.22 25.69
CA VAL A 83 7.72 14.15 26.21
C VAL A 83 9.09 13.84 25.63
N SER A 84 9.43 12.57 25.49
CA SER A 84 10.67 12.09 24.84
C SER A 84 10.35 11.43 23.50
N THR A 85 11.22 11.67 22.52
CA THR A 85 11.14 11.02 21.20
C THR A 85 12.52 10.51 20.78
N LEU A 86 12.57 9.24 20.35
CA LEU A 86 13.74 8.65 19.71
C LEU A 86 13.41 8.36 18.25
N ARG A 87 14.24 8.87 17.32
CA ARG A 87 14.06 8.71 15.88
C ARG A 87 15.19 7.88 15.28
N ILE A 88 14.84 6.79 14.64
CA ILE A 88 15.79 5.89 13.99
C ILE A 88 15.48 5.88 12.49
N PRO A 89 16.39 6.42 11.65
CA PRO A 89 16.22 6.36 10.20
C PRO A 89 16.50 4.95 9.68
N ILE A 90 15.68 4.49 8.73
CA ILE A 90 15.86 3.26 7.98
C ILE A 90 16.14 3.60 6.52
N VAL A 91 17.31 3.25 6.03
CA VAL A 91 17.62 3.33 4.60
C VAL A 91 17.13 2.05 3.94
N LEU A 92 16.24 2.18 2.96
CA LEU A 92 15.65 1.05 2.25
C LEU A 92 16.33 0.83 0.91
N ASP A 93 16.18 1.79 -0.01
CA ASP A 93 16.81 1.83 -1.33
C ASP A 93 16.94 3.29 -1.80
N ASP A 94 17.33 3.50 -3.08
CA ASP A 94 17.54 4.85 -3.64
C ASP A 94 16.24 5.68 -3.76
N ASP A 95 15.09 5.01 -3.80
CA ASP A 95 13.78 5.63 -4.01
C ASP A 95 12.87 5.59 -2.75
N SER A 96 13.30 4.91 -1.69
CA SER A 96 12.50 4.70 -0.47
C SER A 96 13.35 4.84 0.79
N SER A 97 12.79 5.51 1.78
CA SER A 97 13.34 5.61 3.13
C SER A 97 12.23 5.50 4.15
N ALA A 98 12.57 5.14 5.37
CA ALA A 98 11.62 5.13 6.47
C ALA A 98 12.23 5.72 7.74
N VAL A 99 11.38 6.10 8.66
CA VAL A 99 11.77 6.56 9.99
C VAL A 99 10.89 5.85 11.00
N VAL A 100 11.53 5.22 11.97
CA VAL A 100 10.87 4.68 13.16
C VAL A 100 10.96 5.72 14.26
N ASN A 101 9.83 6.11 14.80
CA ASN A 101 9.72 7.08 15.87
C ASN A 101 9.17 6.38 17.11
N PHE A 102 9.97 6.37 18.18
CA PHE A 102 9.55 5.89 19.49
C PHE A 102 9.17 7.08 20.36
N TYR A 103 8.08 6.97 21.10
CA TYR A 103 7.50 8.02 21.91
C TYR A 103 7.31 7.53 23.33
N SER A 104 7.62 8.39 24.32
CA SER A 104 7.34 8.12 25.72
C SER A 104 6.81 9.38 26.42
N PRO A 105 5.86 9.25 27.37
CA PRO A 105 5.40 10.35 28.21
C PRO A 105 6.42 10.76 29.27
N ARG A 106 7.50 10.00 29.46
CA ARG A 106 8.54 10.28 30.45
C ARG A 106 9.66 11.14 29.86
N THR A 107 10.26 11.99 30.69
CA THR A 107 11.51 12.71 30.35
C THR A 107 12.67 11.74 30.36
N GLU A 108 13.64 11.93 29.45
CA GLU A 108 14.86 11.10 29.35
C GLU A 108 14.56 9.60 29.34
N ALA A 109 13.51 9.21 28.59
CA ALA A 109 12.98 7.84 28.59
C ALA A 109 13.90 6.83 27.92
N PHE A 110 14.79 7.27 27.02
CA PHE A 110 15.61 6.39 26.19
C PHE A 110 17.08 6.46 26.62
N SER A 111 17.60 5.34 27.12
CA SER A 111 19.02 5.14 27.45
C SER A 111 19.85 4.92 26.19
N ASN A 112 21.18 4.81 26.35
CA ASN A 112 22.05 4.43 25.23
C ASN A 112 21.82 2.99 24.77
N ASP A 113 21.46 2.10 25.69
CA ASP A 113 21.15 0.70 25.40
C ASP A 113 19.83 0.62 24.58
N ASP A 114 18.81 1.43 24.91
CA ASP A 114 17.58 1.52 24.12
C ASP A 114 17.84 2.05 22.69
N VAL A 115 18.75 3.00 22.54
CA VAL A 115 19.18 3.50 21.23
C VAL A 115 19.85 2.40 20.42
N GLU A 116 20.73 1.60 21.04
CA GLU A 116 21.40 0.49 20.37
C GLU A 116 20.41 -0.60 19.96
N HIS A 117 19.48 -1.00 20.84
CA HIS A 117 18.43 -1.95 20.54
C HIS A 117 17.52 -1.44 19.40
N ALA A 118 17.11 -0.17 19.43
CA ALA A 118 16.31 0.42 18.37
C ALA A 118 17.03 0.44 17.02
N GLN A 119 18.35 0.68 17.01
CA GLN A 119 19.16 0.61 15.79
C GLN A 119 19.26 -0.82 15.25
N GLN A 120 19.46 -1.80 16.11
CA GLN A 120 19.48 -3.22 15.73
C GLN A 120 18.14 -3.64 15.13
N PHE A 121 17.04 -3.30 15.80
CA PHE A 121 15.69 -3.53 15.27
C PHE A 121 15.50 -2.89 13.89
N ALA A 122 15.94 -1.65 13.71
CA ALA A 122 15.82 -0.94 12.43
C ALA A 122 16.57 -1.63 11.28
N VAL A 123 17.71 -2.24 11.54
CA VAL A 123 18.47 -3.02 10.54
C VAL A 123 17.69 -4.26 10.12
N GLU A 124 17.08 -4.96 11.07
CA GLU A 124 16.25 -6.14 10.77
C GLU A 124 14.98 -5.75 10.03
N ALA A 125 14.28 -4.73 10.54
CA ALA A 125 13.05 -4.19 9.98
C ALA A 125 13.25 -3.68 8.54
N SER A 126 14.43 -3.13 8.20
CA SER A 126 14.72 -2.60 6.86
C SER A 126 14.52 -3.65 5.77
N ARG A 127 14.95 -4.89 5.99
CA ARG A 127 14.85 -5.99 5.02
C ARG A 127 13.40 -6.44 4.85
N ALA A 128 12.68 -6.59 5.96
CA ALA A 128 11.27 -6.98 5.94
C ALA A 128 10.41 -5.90 5.28
N LEU A 129 10.66 -4.64 5.63
CA LEU A 129 9.94 -3.50 5.08
C LEU A 129 10.19 -3.32 3.58
N LEU A 130 11.44 -3.45 3.13
CA LEU A 130 11.76 -3.38 1.70
C LEU A 130 11.03 -4.49 0.93
N LEU A 131 10.98 -5.70 1.48
CA LEU A 131 10.28 -6.81 0.85
C LEU A 131 8.77 -6.58 0.81
N ALA A 132 8.16 -6.09 1.89
CA ALA A 132 6.74 -5.74 1.96
C ALA A 132 6.37 -4.68 0.92
N LEU A 133 7.17 -3.62 0.80
CA LEU A 133 6.97 -2.56 -0.19
C LEU A 133 7.07 -3.06 -1.63
N ARG A 134 8.02 -3.93 -1.93
CA ARG A 134 8.15 -4.54 -3.26
C ARG A 134 6.98 -5.46 -3.58
N PHE A 135 6.50 -6.20 -2.59
CA PHE A 135 5.34 -7.07 -2.77
C PHE A 135 4.06 -6.26 -3.05
N SER A 136 3.85 -5.17 -2.30
CA SER A 136 2.75 -4.23 -2.54
C SER A 136 2.81 -3.65 -3.96
N GLN A 137 3.97 -3.17 -4.41
CA GLN A 137 4.14 -2.63 -5.76
C GLN A 137 3.82 -3.65 -6.86
N LEU A 138 4.22 -4.92 -6.67
CA LEU A 138 3.89 -5.99 -7.61
C LEU A 138 2.40 -6.30 -7.63
N SER A 139 1.75 -6.31 -6.47
CA SER A 139 0.30 -6.50 -6.36
C SER A 139 -0.47 -5.38 -7.05
N ASP A 140 -0.12 -4.13 -6.75
CA ASP A 140 -0.73 -2.94 -7.36
C ASP A 140 -0.59 -2.96 -8.89
N SER A 141 0.63 -3.30 -9.38
CA SER A 141 0.90 -3.40 -10.83
C SER A 141 0.08 -4.50 -11.50
N ARG A 142 -0.09 -5.64 -10.81
CA ARG A 142 -0.92 -6.75 -11.29
C ARG A 142 -2.39 -6.35 -11.38
N ASP A 143 -2.90 -5.68 -10.35
CA ASP A 143 -4.29 -5.25 -10.27
C ASP A 143 -4.60 -4.16 -11.30
N ASP A 144 -3.67 -3.22 -11.51
CA ASP A 144 -3.75 -2.22 -12.57
C ASP A 144 -3.78 -2.87 -13.97
N LEU A 145 -2.94 -3.88 -14.20
CA LEU A 145 -2.93 -4.61 -15.47
C LEU A 145 -4.22 -5.38 -15.68
N ALA A 146 -4.72 -6.07 -14.65
CA ALA A 146 -5.99 -6.79 -14.71
C ALA A 146 -7.16 -5.83 -15.01
N ALA A 147 -7.22 -4.68 -14.34
CA ALA A 147 -8.20 -3.65 -14.57
C ALA A 147 -8.13 -3.07 -16.00
N ALA A 148 -6.91 -2.87 -16.53
CA ALA A 148 -6.70 -2.41 -17.91
C ALA A 148 -7.19 -3.45 -18.92
N MET A 149 -6.89 -4.74 -18.71
CA MET A 149 -7.36 -5.83 -19.58
C MET A 149 -8.88 -5.95 -19.54
N GLN A 150 -9.49 -5.90 -18.36
CA GLN A 150 -10.95 -5.94 -18.20
C GLN A 150 -11.62 -4.74 -18.88
N SER A 151 -11.05 -3.54 -18.73
CA SER A 151 -11.54 -2.34 -19.38
C SER A 151 -11.50 -2.46 -20.91
N ARG A 152 -10.42 -3.04 -21.47
CA ARG A 152 -10.30 -3.29 -22.90
C ARG A 152 -11.36 -4.26 -23.40
N THR A 153 -11.60 -5.35 -22.67
CA THR A 153 -12.62 -6.34 -23.02
C THR A 153 -14.01 -5.72 -23.09
N ILE A 154 -14.39 -4.93 -22.09
CA ILE A 154 -15.70 -4.25 -22.06
C ILE A 154 -15.82 -3.25 -23.21
N ILE A 155 -14.77 -2.50 -23.53
CA ILE A 155 -14.75 -1.58 -24.67
C ILE A 155 -14.92 -2.33 -25.98
N ASP A 156 -14.23 -3.46 -26.18
CA ASP A 156 -14.32 -4.25 -27.41
C ASP A 156 -15.73 -4.87 -27.59
N ILE A 157 -16.34 -5.35 -26.52
CA ILE A 157 -17.75 -5.82 -26.55
C ILE A 157 -18.69 -4.70 -26.92
N ALA A 158 -18.58 -3.52 -26.30
CA ALA A 158 -19.40 -2.36 -26.59
C ALA A 158 -19.24 -1.90 -28.06
N ILE A 159 -18.01 -1.90 -28.59
CA ILE A 159 -17.74 -1.59 -30.00
C ILE A 159 -18.48 -2.60 -30.89
N GLY A 160 -18.38 -3.89 -30.61
CA GLY A 160 -19.08 -4.94 -31.37
C GLY A 160 -20.59 -4.73 -31.39
N ALA A 161 -21.16 -4.37 -30.24
CA ALA A 161 -22.59 -4.08 -30.11
C ALA A 161 -23.00 -2.85 -30.92
N ILE A 162 -22.25 -1.75 -30.83
CA ILE A 162 -22.49 -0.52 -31.62
C ILE A 162 -22.35 -0.81 -33.11
N MET A 163 -21.37 -1.62 -33.53
CA MET A 163 -21.23 -2.04 -34.92
C MET A 163 -22.47 -2.77 -35.43
N ALA A 164 -23.00 -3.69 -34.64
CA ALA A 164 -24.20 -4.46 -34.98
C ALA A 164 -25.45 -3.56 -35.08
N GLN A 165 -25.67 -2.70 -34.09
CA GLN A 165 -26.82 -1.80 -34.04
C GLN A 165 -26.81 -0.73 -35.15
N ASN A 166 -25.65 -0.13 -35.41
CA ASN A 166 -25.52 0.99 -36.36
C ASN A 166 -25.04 0.55 -37.74
N ARG A 167 -24.78 -0.73 -37.96
CA ARG A 167 -24.25 -1.30 -39.22
C ARG A 167 -23.02 -0.55 -39.71
N CYS A 168 -22.10 -0.24 -38.82
CA CYS A 168 -20.89 0.57 -39.08
C CYS A 168 -19.61 -0.22 -38.81
N GLY A 169 -18.48 0.29 -39.32
CA GLY A 169 -17.18 -0.30 -39.06
C GLY A 169 -16.65 0.02 -37.64
N ARG A 170 -15.62 -0.73 -37.19
CA ARG A 170 -14.99 -0.62 -35.87
C ARG A 170 -14.58 0.80 -35.51
N GLU A 171 -13.96 1.53 -36.47
CA GLU A 171 -13.50 2.91 -36.23
C GLU A 171 -14.66 3.88 -35.98
N ALA A 172 -15.74 3.73 -36.74
CA ALA A 172 -16.94 4.53 -36.56
C ALA A 172 -17.61 4.25 -35.21
N ALA A 173 -17.72 2.98 -34.83
CA ALA A 173 -18.25 2.55 -33.54
C ALA A 173 -17.41 3.10 -32.37
N PHE A 174 -16.08 2.99 -32.45
CA PHE A 174 -15.20 3.58 -31.43
C PHE A 174 -15.33 5.10 -31.34
N LYS A 175 -15.48 5.78 -32.47
CA LYS A 175 -15.70 7.24 -32.50
C LYS A 175 -17.01 7.62 -31.80
N ILE A 176 -18.09 6.84 -31.99
CA ILE A 176 -19.36 7.04 -31.30
C ILE A 176 -19.15 6.90 -29.78
N LEU A 177 -18.51 5.82 -29.34
CA LEU A 177 -18.23 5.57 -27.93
C LEU A 177 -17.41 6.71 -27.30
N ARG A 178 -16.34 7.14 -27.97
CA ARG A 178 -15.47 8.23 -27.52
C ARG A 178 -16.19 9.58 -27.46
N ASN A 179 -17.01 9.90 -28.44
CA ASN A 179 -17.78 11.13 -28.45
C ASN A 179 -18.79 11.15 -27.29
N THR A 180 -19.44 10.03 -27.01
CA THR A 180 -20.36 9.90 -25.87
C THR A 180 -19.62 10.06 -24.54
N SER A 181 -18.42 9.49 -24.41
CA SER A 181 -17.53 9.64 -23.26
C SER A 181 -17.20 11.11 -23.02
N ASN A 182 -16.75 11.82 -24.06
CA ASN A 182 -16.40 13.23 -23.98
C ASN A 182 -17.62 14.13 -23.65
N ASN A 183 -18.75 13.90 -24.33
CA ASN A 183 -19.96 14.71 -24.13
C ASN A 183 -20.55 14.55 -22.72
N ARG A 184 -20.41 13.37 -22.12
CA ARG A 184 -20.91 13.08 -20.77
C ARG A 184 -19.86 13.27 -19.68
N ASN A 185 -18.63 13.63 -20.05
CA ASN A 185 -17.48 13.73 -19.15
C ASN A 185 -17.30 12.46 -18.28
N MET A 186 -17.48 11.29 -18.89
CA MET A 186 -17.35 9.98 -18.26
C MET A 186 -16.15 9.23 -18.85
N LYS A 187 -15.56 8.32 -18.07
CA LYS A 187 -14.50 7.44 -18.61
C LYS A 187 -15.08 6.54 -19.69
N ILE A 188 -14.34 6.32 -20.77
CA ILE A 188 -14.80 5.51 -21.91
C ILE A 188 -15.23 4.09 -21.51
N ARG A 189 -14.57 3.50 -20.49
CA ARG A 189 -14.93 2.20 -19.93
C ARG A 189 -16.30 2.19 -19.27
N ASP A 190 -16.68 3.29 -18.61
CA ASP A 190 -17.96 3.40 -17.90
C ASP A 190 -19.11 3.56 -18.91
N VAL A 191 -18.87 4.29 -19.99
CA VAL A 191 -19.80 4.38 -21.11
C VAL A 191 -19.93 3.02 -21.81
N ALA A 192 -18.82 2.30 -22.02
CA ALA A 192 -18.83 0.96 -22.60
C ALA A 192 -19.61 -0.03 -21.72
N ALA A 193 -19.41 0.02 -20.41
CA ALA A 193 -20.16 -0.82 -19.47
C ALA A 193 -21.67 -0.53 -19.52
N ALA A 194 -22.06 0.75 -19.62
CA ALA A 194 -23.47 1.12 -19.76
C ALA A 194 -24.09 0.61 -21.09
N VAL A 195 -23.33 0.63 -22.19
CA VAL A 195 -23.77 0.06 -23.48
C VAL A 195 -23.96 -1.44 -23.35
N VAL A 196 -23.00 -2.15 -22.76
CA VAL A 196 -23.09 -3.62 -22.56
C VAL A 196 -24.27 -3.97 -21.65
N ALA A 197 -24.46 -3.24 -20.56
CA ALA A 197 -25.58 -3.44 -19.64
C ALA A 197 -26.95 -3.22 -20.31
N SER A 198 -27.06 -2.20 -21.20
CA SER A 198 -28.32 -1.96 -21.92
C SER A 198 -28.71 -3.09 -22.86
N ILE A 199 -27.71 -3.77 -23.43
CA ILE A 199 -27.95 -4.91 -24.35
C ILE A 199 -28.26 -6.17 -23.56
N ALA A 200 -27.55 -6.40 -22.43
CA ALA A 200 -27.83 -7.52 -21.55
C ALA A 200 -29.22 -7.46 -20.90
N GLY A 201 -29.71 -6.23 -20.59
CA GLY A 201 -31.05 -6.01 -20.07
C GLY A 201 -32.17 -6.19 -21.13
N ASP A 202 -31.85 -5.97 -22.40
CA ASP A 202 -32.79 -6.18 -23.52
C ASP A 202 -32.94 -7.69 -23.89
N THR A 203 -32.03 -8.55 -23.41
CA THR A 203 -32.05 -9.99 -23.71
C THR A 203 -33.09 -10.75 -22.89
N ASP A 204 -33.76 -10.11 -21.94
CA ASP A 204 -34.88 -10.71 -21.17
C ASP A 204 -36.23 -10.59 -21.88
N MET A 205 -36.26 -10.04 -23.11
CA MET A 205 -37.41 -10.02 -23.99
C MET A 205 -37.32 -11.13 -25.08
N THR A 206 -37.77 -12.31 -24.69
CA THR A 206 -38.35 -13.32 -25.56
C THR A 206 -37.52 -13.88 -26.72
N ALA A 207 -36.66 -14.85 -26.44
CA ALA A 207 -36.46 -15.95 -27.36
C ALA A 207 -37.55 -17.01 -27.10
N ARG A 208 -38.78 -16.79 -27.55
CA ARG A 208 -39.73 -17.81 -27.86
C ARG A 208 -39.32 -18.37 -29.21
N PHE A 209 -38.58 -19.45 -29.20
CA PHE A 209 -38.52 -20.37 -30.34
C PHE A 209 -39.76 -21.23 -30.23
N GLU A 210 -40.76 -20.94 -31.05
CA GLU A 210 -41.82 -21.88 -31.37
C GLU A 210 -41.21 -22.98 -32.26
N GLU A 211 -41.38 -24.27 -31.83
CA GLU A 211 -41.15 -25.43 -32.67
C GLU A 211 -42.21 -25.54 -33.78
#